data_009a178dd6db789b8412ae5c242da636
#
_entry.id   009a178dd6db789b8412ae5c242da636
#
_cell.length_a   1.000
_cell.length_b   1.000
_cell.length_c   1.000
_cell.angle_alpha   90.00
_cell.angle_beta   90.00
_cell.angle_gamma   90.00
#
_symmetry.space_group_name_H-M   'P 1'
#
loop_
_entity.id
_entity.type
_entity.pdbx_description
1 polymer ?
#
loop_
_entity_poly.entity_id
_entity_poly.type
_entity_poly.pdbx_seq_one_letter_code
_entity_poly.pdbx_strand_id
1 'polypeptide(L)'
;MKRVIPFVLLTLALAVLAAGCGSKKKAATATTTTTATASSSFKVGLSTDTGGLNDRSFNHLAYVGLLRAGSELGVQTRVVTSKSPSDYIPNLTALAKQGYNLIIGVGFTEIDAVKTVAAAFPKVHFAIVDVSNADEGGLKNVEGLLFKEQEAGYLAGYAAGLAAQARGGTAVSSVGGQKQPPVDRYIAGYQAGAKAAFPAVKLINGYSQDFSLQAKCKEVALNQIAGGSVVVFQVAGGCGLGALDAAKGANVWGVGVDADQAYLGPYVLTSALKRVDTAVFESIKDAKGGTFKGGQDAVYGIKDDGVGIGKFSAKTPKGIAAKVAAIKAQIVSGKITNIPTIVK
;
A
#
# COMPACT_ATOMS: atom_id res chain seq x y z
N MET A 1 -49.13 -33.28 16.41
CA MET A 1 -49.63 -34.40 15.61
C MET A 1 -48.44 -35.19 15.08
N LYS A 2 -48.34 -36.41 15.55
CA LYS A 2 -47.31 -37.40 15.20
C LYS A 2 -47.52 -37.90 13.77
N ARG A 3 -46.48 -38.13 13.02
CA ARG A 3 -46.41 -39.24 12.04
C ARG A 3 -44.98 -39.74 11.88
N VAL A 4 -44.87 -41.03 11.93
CA VAL A 4 -43.79 -41.97 12.13
C VAL A 4 -43.57 -42.76 10.84
N ILE A 5 -42.30 -42.94 10.40
CA ILE A 5 -41.58 -44.07 9.78
C ILE A 5 -42.31 -44.98 8.74
N PRO A 6 -41.65 -45.60 7.70
CA PRO A 6 -40.80 -46.77 8.00
C PRO A 6 -39.50 -46.98 7.17
N PHE A 7 -38.61 -47.71 7.82
CA PHE A 7 -37.52 -48.56 7.33
C PHE A 7 -37.95 -49.54 6.21
N VAL A 8 -37.09 -49.80 5.23
CA VAL A 8 -37.08 -51.05 4.47
C VAL A 8 -35.64 -51.53 4.34
N LEU A 9 -35.38 -52.65 4.98
CA LEU A 9 -34.26 -53.58 4.79
C LEU A 9 -34.61 -54.51 3.63
N LEU A 10 -33.64 -54.84 2.73
CA LEU A 10 -33.66 -56.13 2.03
C LEU A 10 -32.26 -56.58 1.60
N THR A 11 -31.79 -57.56 2.30
CA THR A 11 -31.05 -58.83 2.14
C THR A 11 -30.37 -59.17 0.79
N LEU A 12 -29.08 -59.40 0.87
CA LEU A 12 -28.28 -60.62 0.71
C LEU A 12 -28.58 -61.53 -0.49
N ALA A 13 -27.63 -61.71 -1.39
CA ALA A 13 -27.44 -62.97 -2.12
C ALA A 13 -25.94 -63.24 -2.40
N LEU A 14 -25.53 -64.39 -1.86
CA LEU A 14 -24.23 -65.02 -1.96
C LEU A 14 -24.25 -65.94 -3.19
N ALA A 15 -23.23 -65.98 -4.02
CA ALA A 15 -22.99 -67.09 -4.96
C ALA A 15 -21.47 -67.35 -5.07
N VAL A 16 -21.13 -68.58 -4.83
CA VAL A 16 -19.78 -69.18 -4.74
C VAL A 16 -19.54 -70.07 -5.98
N LEU A 17 -18.23 -70.28 -6.28
CA LEU A 17 -17.58 -71.33 -7.11
C LEU A 17 -17.44 -71.03 -8.64
N ALA A 18 -16.27 -71.14 -9.24
CA ALA A 18 -15.38 -72.33 -9.31
C ALA A 18 -13.96 -72.01 -9.76
N ALA A 19 -13.06 -72.88 -9.41
CA ALA A 19 -11.65 -72.92 -9.64
C ALA A 19 -11.26 -73.10 -11.13
N GLY A 20 -10.13 -72.52 -11.53
CA GLY A 20 -9.42 -72.77 -12.77
C GLY A 20 -7.92 -72.47 -12.62
N CYS A 21 -7.11 -73.51 -12.47
CA CYS A 21 -5.65 -73.47 -12.50
C CYS A 21 -5.12 -73.08 -13.87
N GLY A 22 -4.19 -72.08 -13.92
CA GLY A 22 -3.45 -71.77 -15.14
C GLY A 22 -2.19 -70.94 -14.80
N SER A 23 -1.08 -71.64 -14.61
CA SER A 23 0.26 -71.02 -14.44
C SER A 23 0.66 -70.22 -15.66
N LYS A 24 0.96 -68.90 -15.49
CA LYS A 24 1.91 -68.20 -16.39
C LYS A 24 2.45 -66.93 -15.73
N LYS A 25 3.79 -66.92 -15.61
CA LYS A 25 4.77 -65.81 -15.57
C LYS A 25 4.39 -64.52 -14.86
N LYS A 26 5.03 -64.26 -13.70
CA LYS A 26 5.20 -62.95 -13.07
C LYS A 26 5.79 -61.94 -14.05
N ALA A 27 4.98 -60.97 -14.48
CA ALA A 27 5.48 -59.69 -14.91
C ALA A 27 5.57 -58.79 -13.66
N ALA A 28 6.76 -58.37 -13.31
CA ALA A 28 6.97 -57.40 -12.24
C ALA A 28 6.44 -56.06 -12.71
N THR A 29 5.25 -55.66 -12.24
CA THR A 29 4.79 -54.31 -12.38
C THR A 29 5.55 -53.43 -11.40
N ALA A 30 6.52 -52.69 -11.96
CA ALA A 30 7.20 -51.61 -11.24
C ALA A 30 6.14 -50.57 -10.86
N THR A 31 5.69 -50.58 -9.64
CA THR A 31 4.89 -49.49 -9.08
C THR A 31 5.80 -48.28 -8.92
N THR A 32 5.80 -47.41 -9.90
CA THR A 32 6.46 -46.11 -9.80
C THR A 32 5.68 -45.33 -8.76
N THR A 33 6.11 -45.37 -7.51
CA THR A 33 5.62 -44.49 -6.46
C THR A 33 6.13 -43.08 -6.81
N THR A 34 5.32 -42.33 -7.54
CA THR A 34 5.57 -40.91 -7.71
C THR A 34 5.37 -40.28 -6.33
N THR A 35 6.46 -40.15 -5.59
CA THR A 35 6.48 -39.31 -4.38
C THR A 35 6.22 -37.89 -4.86
N ALA A 36 4.95 -37.47 -4.83
CA ALA A 36 4.62 -36.06 -4.94
C ALA A 36 5.30 -35.38 -3.75
N THR A 37 6.47 -34.81 -3.98
CA THR A 37 7.09 -33.87 -3.07
C THR A 37 6.04 -32.77 -2.89
N ALA A 38 5.38 -32.73 -1.74
CA ALA A 38 4.54 -31.61 -1.38
C ALA A 38 5.43 -30.38 -1.39
N SER A 39 5.36 -29.62 -2.48
CA SER A 39 6.00 -28.32 -2.57
C SER A 39 5.46 -27.52 -1.40
N SER A 40 6.27 -27.28 -0.39
CA SER A 40 5.89 -26.42 0.73
C SER A 40 5.50 -25.07 0.11
N SER A 41 4.22 -24.72 0.20
CA SER A 41 3.71 -23.50 -0.39
C SER A 41 4.44 -22.31 0.23
N PHE A 42 4.96 -21.40 -0.60
CA PHE A 42 5.61 -20.18 -0.14
C PHE A 42 4.61 -19.32 0.63
N LYS A 43 4.95 -18.96 1.87
CA LYS A 43 4.08 -18.24 2.79
C LYS A 43 4.51 -16.79 2.92
N VAL A 44 3.56 -15.86 2.79
CA VAL A 44 3.81 -14.43 2.94
C VAL A 44 2.89 -13.86 4.01
N GLY A 45 3.48 -13.21 5.01
CA GLY A 45 2.80 -12.45 6.06
C GLY A 45 2.90 -10.95 5.80
N LEU A 46 1.86 -10.20 6.12
CA LEU A 46 1.85 -8.75 6.08
C LEU A 46 1.33 -8.22 7.43
N SER A 47 2.10 -7.32 8.04
CA SER A 47 1.70 -6.57 9.24
C SER A 47 1.35 -5.14 8.83
N THR A 48 0.14 -4.66 9.20
CA THR A 48 -0.20 -3.25 8.99
C THR A 48 0.23 -2.41 10.17
N ASP A 49 0.48 -1.12 9.91
CA ASP A 49 0.52 -0.15 11.00
C ASP A 49 -0.88 0.08 11.62
N THR A 50 -0.99 1.06 12.52
CA THR A 50 -2.23 1.38 13.22
C THR A 50 -3.33 1.96 12.33
N GLY A 51 -3.04 2.32 11.07
CA GLY A 51 -4.00 2.81 10.09
C GLY A 51 -5.02 1.74 9.66
N GLY A 52 -4.61 0.47 9.70
CA GLY A 52 -5.47 -0.67 9.39
C GLY A 52 -5.93 -0.71 7.92
N LEU A 53 -6.62 -1.79 7.55
CA LEU A 53 -6.97 -2.09 6.15
C LEU A 53 -8.05 -1.18 5.55
N ASN A 54 -8.78 -0.43 6.37
CA ASN A 54 -9.90 0.42 5.94
C ASN A 54 -9.49 1.87 5.70
N ASP A 55 -8.20 2.17 5.66
CA ASP A 55 -7.67 3.50 5.41
C ASP A 55 -7.93 4.00 3.99
N ARG A 56 -8.37 3.12 3.09
CA ARG A 56 -8.66 3.39 1.66
C ARG A 56 -7.47 4.02 0.92
N SER A 57 -6.27 3.74 1.39
CA SER A 57 -5.03 4.36 0.97
C SER A 57 -3.87 3.36 1.17
N PHE A 58 -2.93 3.67 2.02
CA PHE A 58 -1.63 3.07 2.23
C PHE A 58 -1.65 1.56 2.59
N ASN A 59 -2.26 1.21 3.75
CA ASN A 59 -2.35 -0.18 4.19
C ASN A 59 -3.26 -1.01 3.27
N HIS A 60 -4.35 -0.40 2.78
CA HIS A 60 -5.24 -1.05 1.82
C HIS A 60 -4.48 -1.46 0.55
N LEU A 61 -3.64 -0.58 0.01
CA LEU A 61 -2.84 -0.88 -1.19
C LEU A 61 -1.83 -1.99 -0.92
N ALA A 62 -1.15 -2.01 0.23
CA ALA A 62 -0.25 -3.10 0.60
C ALA A 62 -1.01 -4.45 0.63
N TYR A 63 -2.21 -4.46 1.19
CA TYR A 63 -3.07 -5.63 1.22
C TYR A 63 -3.53 -6.06 -0.19
N VAL A 64 -3.86 -5.12 -1.07
CA VAL A 64 -4.17 -5.41 -2.48
C VAL A 64 -2.99 -6.11 -3.17
N GLY A 65 -1.76 -5.64 -2.96
CA GLY A 65 -0.55 -6.28 -3.49
C GLY A 65 -0.37 -7.71 -2.96
N LEU A 66 -0.62 -7.93 -1.67
CA LEU A 66 -0.59 -9.25 -1.05
C LEU A 66 -1.63 -10.20 -1.66
N LEU A 67 -2.89 -9.75 -1.79
CA LEU A 67 -3.96 -10.55 -2.39
C LEU A 67 -3.67 -10.90 -3.85
N ARG A 68 -3.15 -9.94 -4.60
CA ARG A 68 -2.72 -10.14 -5.98
C ARG A 68 -1.65 -11.23 -6.05
N ALA A 69 -0.66 -11.20 -5.16
CA ALA A 69 0.37 -12.25 -5.11
C ALA A 69 -0.21 -13.63 -4.75
N GLY A 70 -1.21 -13.69 -3.88
CA GLY A 70 -1.93 -14.92 -3.59
C GLY A 70 -2.58 -15.51 -4.84
N SER A 71 -3.28 -14.68 -5.62
CA SER A 71 -4.01 -15.11 -6.82
C SER A 71 -3.11 -15.40 -8.02
N GLU A 72 -2.10 -14.56 -8.30
CA GLU A 72 -1.26 -14.67 -9.50
C GLU A 72 -0.05 -15.57 -9.30
N LEU A 73 0.52 -15.58 -8.09
CA LEU A 73 1.73 -16.35 -7.79
C LEU A 73 1.46 -17.64 -7.01
N GLY A 74 0.24 -17.87 -6.51
CA GLY A 74 -0.12 -19.06 -5.75
C GLY A 74 0.60 -19.15 -4.40
N VAL A 75 0.97 -18.02 -3.78
CA VAL A 75 1.54 -17.98 -2.43
C VAL A 75 0.43 -18.03 -1.38
N GLN A 76 0.72 -18.63 -0.22
CA GLN A 76 -0.18 -18.54 0.93
C GLN A 76 -0.02 -17.18 1.59
N THR A 77 -1.10 -16.46 1.75
CA THR A 77 -1.08 -15.11 2.30
C THR A 77 -1.76 -15.03 3.66
N ARG A 78 -1.24 -14.17 4.52
CA ARG A 78 -1.87 -13.78 5.79
C ARG A 78 -1.62 -12.31 6.06
N VAL A 79 -2.64 -11.60 6.46
CA VAL A 79 -2.53 -10.25 7.00
C VAL A 79 -2.80 -10.27 8.50
N VAL A 80 -2.03 -9.51 9.26
CA VAL A 80 -2.27 -9.18 10.66
C VAL A 80 -2.37 -7.67 10.79
N THR A 81 -3.36 -7.20 11.54
CA THR A 81 -3.59 -5.78 11.74
C THR A 81 -3.19 -5.37 13.14
N SER A 82 -2.48 -4.26 13.25
CA SER A 82 -2.06 -3.70 14.54
C SER A 82 -3.02 -2.59 14.98
N LYS A 83 -3.40 -2.62 16.24
CA LYS A 83 -4.26 -1.59 16.86
C LYS A 83 -3.46 -0.52 17.59
N SER A 84 -2.24 -0.87 17.96
CA SER A 84 -1.29 -0.01 18.66
C SER A 84 0.14 -0.37 18.27
N PRO A 85 1.13 0.52 18.48
CA PRO A 85 2.53 0.20 18.22
C PRO A 85 3.07 -0.99 19.03
N SER A 86 2.47 -1.30 20.18
CA SER A 86 2.84 -2.47 20.99
C SER A 86 2.51 -3.81 20.33
N ASP A 87 1.68 -3.82 19.29
CA ASP A 87 1.30 -5.03 18.56
C ASP A 87 2.33 -5.43 17.48
N TYR A 88 3.19 -4.50 17.04
CA TYR A 88 4.09 -4.71 15.89
C TYR A 88 5.05 -5.89 16.13
N ILE A 89 5.85 -5.85 17.20
CA ILE A 89 6.80 -6.94 17.52
C ILE A 89 6.08 -8.29 17.73
N PRO A 90 5.02 -8.40 18.53
CA PRO A 90 4.25 -9.65 18.65
C PRO A 90 3.71 -10.18 17.31
N ASN A 91 3.15 -9.33 16.46
CA ASN A 91 2.59 -9.72 15.16
C ASN A 91 3.68 -10.27 14.23
N LEU A 92 4.77 -9.53 14.05
CA LEU A 92 5.90 -9.94 13.19
C LEU A 92 6.55 -11.23 13.73
N THR A 93 6.75 -11.33 15.05
CA THR A 93 7.32 -12.52 15.70
C THR A 93 6.42 -13.74 15.51
N ALA A 94 5.10 -13.58 15.62
CA ALA A 94 4.16 -14.68 15.42
C ALA A 94 4.21 -15.22 13.99
N LEU A 95 4.31 -14.35 12.97
CA LEU A 95 4.48 -14.75 11.58
C LEU A 95 5.81 -15.48 11.38
N ALA A 96 6.93 -14.97 11.93
CA ALA A 96 8.24 -15.61 11.81
C ALA A 96 8.26 -17.00 12.45
N LYS A 97 7.72 -17.17 13.66
CA LYS A 97 7.61 -18.47 14.35
C LYS A 97 6.70 -19.46 13.62
N GLN A 98 5.72 -19.00 12.85
CA GLN A 98 4.82 -19.84 12.05
C GLN A 98 5.43 -20.26 10.70
N GLY A 99 6.70 -19.90 10.45
CA GLY A 99 7.46 -20.32 9.27
C GLY A 99 7.02 -19.61 7.99
N TYR A 100 6.68 -18.31 8.07
CA TYR A 100 6.49 -17.48 6.89
C TYR A 100 7.85 -17.22 6.23
N ASN A 101 7.90 -17.32 4.89
CA ASN A 101 9.11 -17.15 4.11
C ASN A 101 9.48 -15.68 3.91
N LEU A 102 8.45 -14.84 3.70
CA LEU A 102 8.57 -13.39 3.62
C LEU A 102 7.56 -12.75 4.56
N ILE A 103 7.98 -11.74 5.31
CA ILE A 103 7.14 -10.94 6.18
C ILE A 103 7.30 -9.48 5.80
N ILE A 104 6.18 -8.79 5.56
CA ILE A 104 6.16 -7.40 5.11
C ILE A 104 5.60 -6.53 6.22
N GLY A 105 6.39 -5.57 6.70
CA GLY A 105 5.94 -4.48 7.56
C GLY A 105 5.46 -3.30 6.71
N VAL A 106 4.34 -2.70 7.09
CA VAL A 106 3.74 -1.61 6.32
C VAL A 106 3.83 -0.30 7.09
N GLY A 107 4.83 0.50 6.74
CA GLY A 107 4.96 1.88 7.18
C GLY A 107 6.12 2.16 8.12
N PHE A 108 6.50 3.43 8.11
CA PHE A 108 7.64 3.95 8.87
C PHE A 108 7.53 3.72 10.38
N THR A 109 6.32 3.57 10.91
CA THR A 109 6.09 3.32 12.35
C THR A 109 6.50 1.92 12.80
N GLU A 110 6.70 0.97 11.86
CA GLU A 110 7.15 -0.41 12.16
C GLU A 110 8.68 -0.58 12.14
N ILE A 111 9.46 0.47 11.91
CA ILE A 111 10.92 0.42 11.73
C ILE A 111 11.64 -0.36 12.86
N ASP A 112 11.44 0.01 14.12
CA ASP A 112 12.12 -0.66 15.25
C ASP A 112 11.65 -2.10 15.43
N ALA A 113 10.40 -2.39 15.09
CA ALA A 113 9.82 -3.72 15.19
C ALA A 113 10.38 -4.67 14.12
N VAL A 114 10.41 -4.23 12.85
CA VAL A 114 10.99 -5.02 11.76
C VAL A 114 12.46 -5.26 12.01
N LYS A 115 13.25 -4.25 12.37
CA LYS A 115 14.65 -4.36 12.72
C LYS A 115 14.88 -5.40 13.83
N THR A 116 14.11 -5.33 14.91
CA THR A 116 14.23 -6.23 16.06
C THR A 116 13.93 -7.68 15.66
N VAL A 117 12.82 -7.90 14.93
CA VAL A 117 12.40 -9.25 14.59
C VAL A 117 13.26 -9.84 13.47
N ALA A 118 13.64 -9.04 12.46
CA ALA A 118 14.52 -9.50 11.38
C ALA A 118 15.90 -9.92 11.89
N ALA A 119 16.46 -9.20 12.86
CA ALA A 119 17.72 -9.59 13.51
C ALA A 119 17.59 -10.92 14.29
N ALA A 120 16.44 -11.18 14.92
CA ALA A 120 16.18 -12.42 15.65
C ALA A 120 15.88 -13.63 14.72
N PHE A 121 15.44 -13.39 13.49
CA PHE A 121 15.09 -14.41 12.50
C PHE A 121 15.87 -14.26 11.18
N PRO A 122 17.20 -14.42 11.16
CA PRO A 122 18.04 -14.09 10.01
C PRO A 122 17.81 -14.96 8.76
N LYS A 123 17.06 -16.06 8.88
CA LYS A 123 16.69 -16.95 7.77
C LYS A 123 15.35 -16.62 7.14
N VAL A 124 14.58 -15.70 7.74
CA VAL A 124 13.31 -15.21 7.22
C VAL A 124 13.58 -13.93 6.44
N HIS A 125 12.97 -13.79 5.27
CA HIS A 125 13.01 -12.54 4.53
C HIS A 125 12.02 -11.53 5.11
N PHE A 126 12.43 -10.27 5.16
CA PHE A 126 11.60 -9.15 5.56
C PHE A 126 11.63 -8.08 4.48
N ALA A 127 10.49 -7.46 4.22
CA ALA A 127 10.43 -6.22 3.48
C ALA A 127 9.70 -5.17 4.32
N ILE A 128 10.05 -3.91 4.14
CA ILE A 128 9.39 -2.82 4.86
C ILE A 128 9.07 -1.67 3.92
N VAL A 129 7.84 -1.20 3.98
CA VAL A 129 7.37 -0.06 3.16
C VAL A 129 7.77 1.25 3.82
N ASP A 130 8.35 2.17 3.04
CA ASP A 130 8.75 3.53 3.43
C ASP A 130 9.99 3.64 4.33
N VAL A 131 10.71 2.54 4.56
CA VAL A 131 11.95 2.54 5.37
C VAL A 131 13.09 1.99 4.53
N SER A 132 14.26 2.63 4.62
CA SER A 132 15.46 2.13 3.93
C SER A 132 16.09 0.97 4.70
N ASN A 133 16.76 0.08 3.99
CA ASN A 133 17.56 -0.97 4.63
C ASN A 133 18.65 -0.38 5.54
N ALA A 134 19.18 0.79 5.21
CA ALA A 134 20.17 1.47 6.06
C ALA A 134 19.56 1.86 7.42
N ASP A 135 18.32 2.34 7.47
CA ASP A 135 17.60 2.66 8.70
C ASP A 135 17.29 1.40 9.52
N GLU A 136 17.13 0.26 8.85
CA GLU A 136 17.02 -1.08 9.45
C GLU A 136 18.37 -1.65 9.94
N GLY A 137 19.44 -0.89 9.84
CA GLY A 137 20.78 -1.28 10.27
C GLY A 137 21.56 -2.13 9.26
N GLY A 138 21.18 -2.12 7.98
CA GLY A 138 21.86 -2.83 6.91
C GLY A 138 21.69 -4.36 6.98
N LEU A 139 20.56 -4.84 7.51
CA LEU A 139 20.28 -6.27 7.68
C LEU A 139 20.14 -6.95 6.31
N LYS A 140 20.91 -8.05 6.10
CA LYS A 140 20.96 -8.78 4.82
C LYS A 140 19.66 -9.48 4.44
N ASN A 141 18.76 -9.67 5.38
CA ASN A 141 17.46 -10.30 5.17
C ASN A 141 16.31 -9.28 5.13
N VAL A 142 16.60 -7.97 5.07
CA VAL A 142 15.58 -6.91 4.96
C VAL A 142 15.73 -6.20 3.61
N GLU A 143 14.62 -5.98 2.91
CA GLU A 143 14.49 -5.12 1.72
C GLU A 143 13.68 -3.88 2.07
N GLY A 144 14.22 -2.69 1.77
CA GLY A 144 13.47 -1.44 1.86
C GLY A 144 12.65 -1.18 0.59
N LEU A 145 11.37 -0.84 0.74
CA LEU A 145 10.48 -0.48 -0.37
C LEU A 145 10.21 1.02 -0.32
N LEU A 146 11.00 1.80 -1.06
CA LEU A 146 11.00 3.26 -1.02
C LEU A 146 10.31 3.88 -2.23
N PHE A 147 9.81 5.10 -2.03
CA PHE A 147 9.13 5.83 -3.09
C PHE A 147 9.65 7.26 -3.20
N LYS A 148 9.57 7.82 -4.39
CA LYS A 148 9.85 9.24 -4.65
C LYS A 148 8.58 10.07 -4.52
N GLU A 149 8.00 10.09 -3.31
CA GLU A 149 6.73 10.76 -3.03
C GLU A 149 6.74 12.23 -3.43
N GLN A 150 7.91 12.89 -3.38
CA GLN A 150 8.05 14.27 -3.81
C GLN A 150 7.68 14.48 -5.28
N GLU A 151 7.83 13.46 -6.14
CA GLU A 151 7.47 13.57 -7.55
C GLU A 151 5.95 13.62 -7.74
N ALA A 152 5.19 12.74 -7.06
CA ALA A 152 3.72 12.78 -7.04
C ALA A 152 3.20 14.02 -6.33
N GLY A 153 3.82 14.39 -5.20
CA GLY A 153 3.53 15.62 -4.47
C GLY A 153 3.66 16.84 -5.37
N TYR A 154 4.74 16.91 -6.15
CA TYR A 154 4.97 18.04 -7.09
C TYR A 154 3.86 18.16 -8.13
N LEU A 155 3.43 17.05 -8.74
CA LEU A 155 2.33 17.06 -9.71
C LEU A 155 1.02 17.52 -9.07
N ALA A 156 0.70 16.99 -7.89
CA ALA A 156 -0.50 17.36 -7.14
C ALA A 156 -0.47 18.83 -6.71
N GLY A 157 0.68 19.31 -6.26
CA GLY A 157 0.89 20.70 -5.91
C GLY A 157 0.77 21.65 -7.11
N TYR A 158 1.32 21.25 -8.24
CA TYR A 158 1.19 22.03 -9.48
C TYR A 158 -0.28 22.16 -9.90
N ALA A 159 -1.05 21.06 -9.82
CA ALA A 159 -2.48 21.08 -10.04
C ALA A 159 -3.22 22.00 -9.05
N ALA A 160 -2.86 21.91 -7.76
CA ALA A 160 -3.45 22.69 -6.70
C ALA A 160 -3.20 24.22 -6.88
N GLY A 161 -1.96 24.59 -7.24
CA GLY A 161 -1.62 25.99 -7.52
C GLY A 161 -2.45 26.57 -8.67
N LEU A 162 -2.55 25.83 -9.79
CA LEU A 162 -3.41 26.24 -10.93
C LEU A 162 -4.88 26.30 -10.55
N ALA A 163 -5.38 25.37 -9.75
CA ALA A 163 -6.77 25.34 -9.31
C ALA A 163 -7.09 26.51 -8.35
N ALA A 164 -6.15 26.84 -7.46
CA ALA A 164 -6.28 27.99 -6.57
C ALA A 164 -6.32 29.30 -7.37
N GLN A 165 -5.40 29.48 -8.32
CA GLN A 165 -5.39 30.65 -9.20
C GLN A 165 -6.69 30.81 -9.99
N ALA A 166 -7.21 29.70 -10.57
CA ALA A 166 -8.44 29.70 -11.35
C ALA A 166 -9.69 30.07 -10.51
N ARG A 167 -9.65 29.85 -9.18
CA ARG A 167 -10.72 30.28 -8.25
C ARG A 167 -10.54 31.70 -7.67
N GLY A 168 -9.45 32.38 -8.00
CA GLY A 168 -9.08 33.63 -7.33
C GLY A 168 -8.67 33.43 -5.86
N GLY A 169 -8.31 32.22 -5.48
CA GLY A 169 -7.82 31.89 -4.15
C GLY A 169 -6.33 32.22 -3.99
N THR A 170 -5.91 32.44 -2.75
CA THR A 170 -4.53 32.88 -2.45
C THR A 170 -3.70 31.84 -1.70
N ALA A 171 -4.31 30.78 -1.19
CA ALA A 171 -3.62 29.77 -0.41
C ALA A 171 -4.02 28.34 -0.78
N VAL A 172 -3.06 27.44 -0.63
CA VAL A 172 -3.25 25.97 -0.65
C VAL A 172 -2.67 25.37 0.62
N SER A 173 -3.17 24.23 1.05
CA SER A 173 -2.71 23.62 2.30
C SER A 173 -2.45 22.13 2.19
N SER A 174 -1.74 21.62 3.22
CA SER A 174 -1.49 20.19 3.42
C SER A 174 -1.73 19.80 4.87
N VAL A 175 -2.35 18.61 5.04
CA VAL A 175 -2.59 17.98 6.34
C VAL A 175 -1.81 16.68 6.37
N GLY A 176 -0.68 16.66 7.08
CA GLY A 176 0.10 15.45 7.33
C GLY A 176 -0.48 14.65 8.50
N GLY A 177 -0.24 13.35 8.53
CA GLY A 177 -0.45 12.54 9.72
C GLY A 177 0.62 12.88 10.75
N GLN A 178 1.65 12.07 10.88
CA GLN A 178 2.84 12.38 11.68
C GLN A 178 3.94 12.98 10.81
N LYS A 179 4.84 13.76 11.43
CA LYS A 179 6.02 14.27 10.75
C LYS A 179 7.04 13.13 10.56
N GLN A 180 7.07 12.58 9.38
CA GLN A 180 7.92 11.44 8.99
C GLN A 180 8.48 11.66 7.58
N PRO A 181 9.62 11.03 7.21
CA PRO A 181 10.24 11.26 5.90
C PRO A 181 9.30 11.06 4.69
N PRO A 182 8.49 9.98 4.57
CA PRO A 182 7.58 9.80 3.43
C PRO A 182 6.47 10.86 3.38
N VAL A 183 5.95 11.29 4.54
CA VAL A 183 4.94 12.36 4.63
C VAL A 183 5.54 13.70 4.22
N ASP A 184 6.73 14.01 4.74
CA ASP A 184 7.44 15.25 4.42
C ASP A 184 7.84 15.30 2.93
N ARG A 185 8.26 14.21 2.31
CA ARG A 185 8.55 14.16 0.86
C ARG A 185 7.33 14.53 0.02
N TYR A 186 6.15 13.98 0.31
CA TYR A 186 4.92 14.36 -0.36
C TYR A 186 4.62 15.85 -0.21
N ILE A 187 4.65 16.36 1.03
CA ILE A 187 4.31 17.77 1.33
C ILE A 187 5.32 18.72 0.72
N ALA A 188 6.61 18.43 0.78
CA ALA A 188 7.66 19.27 0.20
C ALA A 188 7.52 19.37 -1.33
N GLY A 189 7.28 18.22 -1.98
CA GLY A 189 6.96 18.17 -3.41
C GLY A 189 5.71 19.01 -3.75
N TYR A 190 4.64 18.83 -2.99
CA TYR A 190 3.40 19.60 -3.16
C TYR A 190 3.61 21.11 -3.05
N GLN A 191 4.33 21.55 -2.04
CA GLN A 191 4.65 22.95 -1.84
C GLN A 191 5.47 23.52 -3.02
N ALA A 192 6.47 22.79 -3.48
CA ALA A 192 7.29 23.20 -4.62
C ALA A 192 6.48 23.26 -5.92
N GLY A 193 5.64 22.28 -6.19
CA GLY A 193 4.76 22.26 -7.36
C GLY A 193 3.74 23.40 -7.35
N ALA A 194 3.12 23.68 -6.19
CA ALA A 194 2.17 24.77 -6.04
C ALA A 194 2.84 26.15 -6.32
N LYS A 195 4.03 26.36 -5.79
CA LYS A 195 4.84 27.58 -6.07
C LYS A 195 5.26 27.69 -7.52
N ALA A 196 5.61 26.59 -8.16
CA ALA A 196 5.97 26.57 -9.58
C ALA A 196 4.77 26.95 -10.49
N ALA A 197 3.56 26.56 -10.12
CA ALA A 197 2.34 26.88 -10.85
C ALA A 197 1.80 28.28 -10.54
N PHE A 198 1.90 28.71 -9.29
CA PHE A 198 1.39 29.97 -8.78
C PHE A 198 2.39 30.57 -7.76
N PRO A 199 3.38 31.35 -8.19
CA PRO A 199 4.46 31.89 -7.33
C PRO A 199 3.98 32.66 -6.10
N ALA A 200 2.85 33.39 -6.22
CA ALA A 200 2.28 34.18 -5.12
C ALA A 200 1.48 33.34 -4.11
N VAL A 201 1.22 32.04 -4.38
CA VAL A 201 0.37 31.22 -3.49
C VAL A 201 0.96 31.12 -2.08
N LYS A 202 0.12 31.27 -1.06
CA LYS A 202 0.48 31.00 0.33
C LYS A 202 0.40 29.48 0.56
N LEU A 203 1.35 28.95 1.30
CA LEU A 203 1.43 27.55 1.69
C LEU A 203 1.10 27.44 3.18
N ILE A 204 0.13 26.62 3.53
CA ILE A 204 -0.26 26.34 4.91
C ILE A 204 -0.03 24.84 5.15
N ASN A 205 0.69 24.48 6.21
CA ASN A 205 0.93 23.08 6.56
C ASN A 205 0.58 22.82 8.01
N GLY A 206 0.13 21.61 8.33
CA GLY A 206 -0.09 21.13 9.68
C GLY A 206 -0.08 19.62 9.74
N TYR A 207 0.23 19.08 10.93
CA TYR A 207 0.24 17.64 11.19
C TYR A 207 -0.81 17.34 12.26
N SER A 208 -1.66 16.32 12.00
CA SER A 208 -2.69 15.87 12.94
C SER A 208 -2.13 14.99 14.07
N GLN A 209 -0.88 14.52 13.94
CA GLN A 209 -0.22 13.52 14.78
C GLN A 209 -1.00 12.19 14.84
N ASP A 210 -1.75 11.86 13.78
CA ASP A 210 -2.61 10.68 13.75
C ASP A 210 -2.84 10.20 12.30
N PHE A 211 -2.91 8.88 12.10
CA PHE A 211 -3.21 8.28 10.79
C PHE A 211 -4.61 7.66 10.71
N SER A 212 -5.38 7.64 11.81
CA SER A 212 -6.65 6.91 11.91
C SER A 212 -7.84 7.82 12.24
N LEU A 213 -7.69 8.75 13.19
CA LEU A 213 -8.77 9.56 13.74
C LEU A 213 -9.16 10.72 12.80
N GLN A 214 -10.18 10.53 11.99
CA GLN A 214 -10.65 11.51 11.00
C GLN A 214 -10.96 12.90 11.59
N ALA A 215 -11.46 12.95 12.83
CA ALA A 215 -11.78 14.22 13.50
C ALA A 215 -10.56 15.13 13.64
N LYS A 216 -9.37 14.58 13.94
CA LYS A 216 -8.14 15.37 14.05
C LYS A 216 -7.72 15.99 12.73
N CYS A 217 -7.71 15.22 11.65
CA CYS A 217 -7.40 15.75 10.31
C CYS A 217 -8.45 16.76 9.83
N LYS A 218 -9.72 16.55 10.18
CA LYS A 218 -10.81 17.48 9.88
C LYS A 218 -10.59 18.81 10.56
N GLU A 219 -10.24 18.81 11.83
CA GLU A 219 -9.94 20.04 12.60
C GLU A 219 -8.78 20.83 11.98
N VAL A 220 -7.67 20.17 11.68
CA VAL A 220 -6.52 20.81 11.02
C VAL A 220 -6.93 21.43 9.68
N ALA A 221 -7.67 20.69 8.86
CA ALA A 221 -8.15 21.18 7.57
C ALA A 221 -9.10 22.38 7.69
N LEU A 222 -10.04 22.35 8.63
CA LEU A 222 -10.97 23.47 8.87
C LEU A 222 -10.21 24.74 9.28
N ASN A 223 -9.21 24.62 10.15
CA ASN A 223 -8.36 25.76 10.54
C ASN A 223 -7.59 26.33 9.34
N GLN A 224 -7.06 25.45 8.47
CA GLN A 224 -6.37 25.86 7.24
C GLN A 224 -7.32 26.53 6.23
N ILE A 225 -8.53 26.03 6.09
CA ILE A 225 -9.57 26.63 5.23
C ILE A 225 -9.99 28.00 5.76
N ALA A 226 -10.18 28.13 7.07
CA ALA A 226 -10.43 29.42 7.72
C ALA A 226 -9.25 30.40 7.50
N GLY A 227 -8.03 29.91 7.39
CA GLY A 227 -6.84 30.66 7.00
C GLY A 227 -6.75 31.01 5.50
N GLY A 228 -7.80 30.70 4.71
CA GLY A 228 -7.92 31.04 3.30
C GLY A 228 -7.48 29.96 2.31
N SER A 229 -7.21 28.73 2.76
CA SER A 229 -6.91 27.62 1.85
C SER A 229 -8.12 27.25 0.99
N VAL A 230 -7.92 27.17 -0.32
CA VAL A 230 -8.93 26.73 -1.29
C VAL A 230 -8.65 25.35 -1.90
N VAL A 231 -7.52 24.74 -1.54
CA VAL A 231 -7.16 23.36 -1.89
C VAL A 231 -6.49 22.72 -0.69
N VAL A 232 -6.98 21.58 -0.24
CA VAL A 232 -6.46 20.82 0.92
C VAL A 232 -5.91 19.50 0.43
N PHE A 233 -4.60 19.28 0.58
CA PHE A 233 -3.94 18.01 0.31
C PHE A 233 -3.81 17.21 1.61
N GLN A 234 -4.38 16.01 1.65
CA GLN A 234 -4.23 15.11 2.77
C GLN A 234 -3.07 14.12 2.54
N VAL A 235 -2.24 13.92 3.57
CA VAL A 235 -1.14 12.94 3.61
C VAL A 235 -1.19 12.25 4.97
N ALA A 236 -2.32 11.60 5.27
CA ALA A 236 -2.62 11.13 6.62
C ALA A 236 -3.46 9.84 6.66
N GLY A 237 -3.37 8.98 5.63
CA GLY A 237 -4.06 7.70 5.62
C GLY A 237 -5.58 7.84 5.87
N GLY A 238 -6.12 7.02 6.79
CA GLY A 238 -7.54 7.06 7.17
C GLY A 238 -7.97 8.36 7.83
N CYS A 239 -7.10 9.01 8.62
CA CYS A 239 -7.33 10.35 9.21
C CYS A 239 -7.61 11.37 8.11
N GLY A 240 -6.87 11.30 6.98
CA GLY A 240 -6.98 12.22 5.86
C GLY A 240 -8.36 12.29 5.20
N LEU A 241 -9.18 11.24 5.35
CA LEU A 241 -10.58 11.27 4.91
C LEU A 241 -11.37 12.38 5.62
N GLY A 242 -11.02 12.69 6.87
CA GLY A 242 -11.60 13.83 7.60
C GLY A 242 -11.20 15.18 7.00
N ALA A 243 -9.96 15.32 6.51
CA ALA A 243 -9.54 16.55 5.81
C ALA A 243 -10.27 16.72 4.47
N LEU A 244 -10.49 15.62 3.73
CA LEU A 244 -11.28 15.65 2.51
C LEU A 244 -12.75 15.96 2.78
N ASP A 245 -13.33 15.48 3.89
CA ASP A 245 -14.68 15.83 4.31
C ASP A 245 -14.81 17.32 4.68
N ALA A 246 -13.80 17.89 5.35
CA ALA A 246 -13.73 19.33 5.60
C ALA A 246 -13.70 20.13 4.28
N ALA A 247 -12.89 19.71 3.31
CA ALA A 247 -12.81 20.35 2.00
C ALA A 247 -14.16 20.30 1.26
N LYS A 248 -14.84 19.13 1.31
CA LYS A 248 -16.19 18.96 0.76
C LYS A 248 -17.18 19.92 1.40
N GLY A 249 -17.24 19.96 2.73
CA GLY A 249 -18.18 20.81 3.49
C GLY A 249 -17.98 22.30 3.24
N ALA A 250 -16.73 22.73 3.05
CA ALA A 250 -16.37 24.12 2.75
C ALA A 250 -16.42 24.46 1.25
N ASN A 251 -16.79 23.51 0.39
CA ASN A 251 -16.81 23.68 -1.06
C ASN A 251 -15.45 24.13 -1.63
N VAL A 252 -14.34 23.60 -1.09
CA VAL A 252 -12.98 23.78 -1.61
C VAL A 252 -12.47 22.47 -2.21
N TRP A 253 -11.35 22.51 -2.94
CA TRP A 253 -10.78 21.29 -3.51
C TRP A 253 -10.11 20.44 -2.45
N GLY A 254 -10.30 19.11 -2.54
CA GLY A 254 -9.48 18.12 -1.87
C GLY A 254 -8.48 17.50 -2.82
N VAL A 255 -7.33 17.08 -2.32
CA VAL A 255 -6.35 16.25 -3.04
C VAL A 255 -6.11 14.99 -2.22
N GLY A 256 -6.29 13.83 -2.86
CA GLY A 256 -6.09 12.52 -2.25
C GLY A 256 -4.63 12.08 -2.24
N VAL A 257 -4.33 10.97 -1.54
CA VAL A 257 -3.00 10.38 -1.41
C VAL A 257 -3.00 8.87 -1.61
N ASP A 258 -1.89 8.32 -2.06
CA ASP A 258 -1.58 6.92 -2.33
C ASP A 258 -2.51 6.28 -3.36
N ALA A 259 -3.79 6.09 -3.04
CA ALA A 259 -4.82 5.61 -3.95
C ALA A 259 -5.51 6.74 -4.72
N ASP A 260 -6.12 6.40 -5.87
CA ASP A 260 -7.00 7.35 -6.57
C ASP A 260 -8.32 7.49 -5.80
N GLN A 261 -8.45 8.58 -5.05
CA GLN A 261 -9.60 8.86 -4.20
C GLN A 261 -10.73 9.64 -4.92
N ALA A 262 -10.71 9.71 -6.25
CA ALA A 262 -11.75 10.37 -7.06
C ALA A 262 -13.17 9.83 -6.80
N TYR A 263 -13.29 8.59 -6.32
CA TYR A 263 -14.57 7.96 -5.95
C TYR A 263 -15.30 8.67 -4.78
N LEU A 264 -14.57 9.47 -3.98
CA LEU A 264 -15.19 10.26 -2.89
C LEU A 264 -16.06 11.40 -3.38
N GLY A 265 -15.87 11.80 -4.63
CA GLY A 265 -16.74 12.78 -5.29
C GLY A 265 -16.01 13.87 -6.06
N PRO A 266 -16.76 14.70 -6.76
CA PRO A 266 -16.22 15.67 -7.72
C PRO A 266 -15.46 16.85 -7.07
N TYR A 267 -15.43 16.95 -5.75
CA TYR A 267 -14.62 17.91 -5.00
C TYR A 267 -13.15 17.45 -4.85
N VAL A 268 -12.85 16.16 -5.11
CA VAL A 268 -11.48 15.67 -5.17
C VAL A 268 -10.90 16.09 -6.52
N LEU A 269 -9.97 17.04 -6.50
CA LEU A 269 -9.30 17.57 -7.70
C LEU A 269 -8.55 16.48 -8.45
N THR A 270 -7.75 15.73 -7.72
CA THR A 270 -6.94 14.58 -8.14
C THR A 270 -6.35 13.89 -6.90
N SER A 271 -5.46 12.89 -7.09
CA SER A 271 -4.73 12.23 -6.00
C SER A 271 -3.25 12.07 -6.34
N ALA A 272 -2.36 12.26 -5.36
CA ALA A 272 -0.93 11.94 -5.48
C ALA A 272 -0.76 10.43 -5.25
N LEU A 273 -0.51 9.68 -6.31
CA LEU A 273 -0.50 8.21 -6.28
C LEU A 273 0.83 7.65 -5.79
N LYS A 274 0.74 6.50 -5.08
CA LYS A 274 1.87 5.69 -4.63
C LYS A 274 1.50 4.21 -4.76
N ARG A 275 2.26 3.47 -5.56
CA ARG A 275 1.94 2.11 -5.93
C ARG A 275 2.51 1.10 -4.94
N VAL A 276 2.04 1.20 -3.69
CA VAL A 276 2.40 0.25 -2.62
C VAL A 276 1.99 -1.18 -3.01
N ASP A 277 0.85 -1.31 -3.70
CA ASP A 277 0.37 -2.58 -4.25
C ASP A 277 1.38 -3.25 -5.19
N THR A 278 2.00 -2.48 -6.05
CA THR A 278 3.03 -2.96 -6.99
C THR A 278 4.32 -3.33 -6.25
N ALA A 279 4.79 -2.48 -5.33
CA ALA A 279 6.02 -2.74 -4.60
C ALA A 279 5.92 -4.01 -3.75
N VAL A 280 4.81 -4.20 -3.04
CA VAL A 280 4.53 -5.43 -2.27
C VAL A 280 4.48 -6.65 -3.19
N PHE A 281 3.78 -6.56 -4.31
CA PHE A 281 3.68 -7.66 -5.26
C PHE A 281 5.04 -8.06 -5.85
N GLU A 282 5.85 -7.11 -6.29
CA GLU A 282 7.18 -7.38 -6.88
C GLU A 282 8.16 -7.95 -5.84
N SER A 283 8.17 -7.45 -4.60
CA SER A 283 8.98 -8.03 -3.52
C SER A 283 8.59 -9.50 -3.23
N ILE A 284 7.28 -9.82 -3.23
CA ILE A 284 6.81 -11.20 -3.06
C ILE A 284 7.24 -12.07 -4.23
N LYS A 285 7.12 -11.57 -5.46
CA LYS A 285 7.52 -12.27 -6.68
C LYS A 285 9.02 -12.57 -6.68
N ASP A 286 9.85 -11.58 -6.33
CA ASP A 286 11.31 -11.74 -6.22
C ASP A 286 11.67 -12.76 -5.13
N ALA A 287 11.04 -12.69 -3.95
CA ALA A 287 11.30 -13.62 -2.86
C ALA A 287 10.91 -15.06 -3.22
N LYS A 288 9.75 -15.26 -3.85
CA LYS A 288 9.32 -16.58 -4.32
C LYS A 288 10.22 -17.11 -5.43
N GLY A 289 10.69 -16.23 -6.31
CA GLY A 289 11.59 -16.56 -7.43
C GLY A 289 13.06 -16.80 -7.03
N GLY A 290 13.42 -16.57 -5.77
CA GLY A 290 14.79 -16.71 -5.28
C GLY A 290 15.71 -15.53 -5.64
N THR A 291 15.14 -14.39 -6.02
CA THR A 291 15.84 -13.15 -6.39
C THR A 291 15.59 -12.01 -5.40
N PHE A 292 15.22 -12.35 -4.16
CA PHE A 292 14.96 -11.37 -3.10
C PHE A 292 16.16 -10.44 -2.86
N LYS A 293 15.89 -9.14 -2.80
CA LYS A 293 16.93 -8.10 -2.69
C LYS A 293 17.25 -7.71 -1.24
N GLY A 294 17.42 -8.70 -0.38
CA GLY A 294 17.79 -8.45 1.01
C GLY A 294 19.10 -7.68 1.13
N GLY A 295 19.17 -6.74 2.03
CA GLY A 295 20.31 -5.83 2.19
C GLY A 295 20.28 -4.62 1.24
N GLN A 296 19.21 -4.43 0.47
CA GLN A 296 19.07 -3.36 -0.54
C GLN A 296 17.74 -2.65 -0.43
N ASP A 297 17.63 -1.52 -1.14
CA ASP A 297 16.39 -0.78 -1.32
C ASP A 297 15.88 -0.91 -2.75
N ALA A 298 14.58 -1.17 -2.90
CA ALA A 298 13.86 -0.96 -4.14
C ALA A 298 13.22 0.43 -4.11
N VAL A 299 13.58 1.29 -5.09
CA VAL A 299 13.11 2.69 -5.13
C VAL A 299 12.20 2.90 -6.32
N TYR A 300 10.96 3.27 -6.03
CA TYR A 300 9.89 3.45 -7.02
C TYR A 300 9.65 4.94 -7.29
N GLY A 301 9.85 5.36 -8.51
CA GLY A 301 9.63 6.72 -8.97
C GLY A 301 8.55 6.85 -10.03
N ILE A 302 8.42 8.05 -10.59
CA ILE A 302 7.46 8.32 -11.67
C ILE A 302 7.83 7.63 -12.99
N LYS A 303 9.13 7.34 -13.20
CA LYS A 303 9.62 6.62 -14.38
C LYS A 303 9.18 5.17 -14.41
N ASP A 304 9.01 4.58 -13.22
CA ASP A 304 8.65 3.18 -13.02
C ASP A 304 7.16 3.02 -12.69
N ASP A 305 6.38 4.10 -12.90
CA ASP A 305 4.97 4.19 -12.47
C ASP A 305 4.74 3.82 -10.97
N GLY A 306 5.79 3.94 -10.16
CA GLY A 306 5.74 3.71 -8.72
C GLY A 306 5.06 4.82 -7.94
N VAL A 307 5.10 6.06 -8.49
CA VAL A 307 4.33 7.20 -8.02
C VAL A 307 3.74 7.95 -9.21
N GLY A 308 2.71 8.76 -8.98
CA GLY A 308 2.08 9.46 -10.08
C GLY A 308 0.95 10.41 -9.68
N ILE A 309 0.03 10.61 -10.63
CA ILE A 309 -1.15 11.47 -10.45
C ILE A 309 -2.40 10.71 -10.86
N GLY A 310 -3.45 10.80 -10.05
CA GLY A 310 -4.74 10.17 -10.28
C GLY A 310 -5.60 10.89 -11.30
N LYS A 311 -6.82 10.41 -11.46
CA LYS A 311 -7.81 11.03 -12.34
C LYS A 311 -8.14 12.44 -11.86
N PHE A 312 -8.29 13.35 -12.80
CA PHE A 312 -8.81 14.68 -12.51
C PHE A 312 -10.34 14.67 -12.42
N SER A 313 -10.87 15.43 -11.50
CA SER A 313 -12.31 15.68 -11.43
C SER A 313 -12.85 16.25 -12.74
N ALA A 314 -14.06 15.86 -13.14
CA ALA A 314 -14.74 16.48 -14.28
C ALA A 314 -15.00 17.99 -14.08
N LYS A 315 -14.96 18.48 -12.83
CA LYS A 315 -15.10 19.91 -12.49
C LYS A 315 -13.77 20.66 -12.53
N THR A 316 -12.65 19.98 -12.80
CA THR A 316 -11.32 20.63 -12.90
C THR A 316 -11.33 21.69 -13.99
N PRO A 317 -10.85 22.92 -13.73
CA PRO A 317 -10.74 23.96 -14.75
C PRO A 317 -9.95 23.46 -15.98
N LYS A 318 -10.44 23.86 -17.17
CA LYS A 318 -9.88 23.42 -18.45
C LYS A 318 -8.38 23.71 -18.53
N GLY A 319 -7.63 22.77 -19.09
CA GLY A 319 -6.19 22.86 -19.32
C GLY A 319 -5.31 22.45 -18.15
N ILE A 320 -5.82 22.31 -16.91
CA ILE A 320 -4.99 21.92 -15.76
C ILE A 320 -4.42 20.52 -15.97
N ALA A 321 -5.23 19.54 -16.32
CA ALA A 321 -4.76 18.17 -16.55
C ALA A 321 -3.68 18.09 -17.63
N ALA A 322 -3.84 18.82 -18.73
CA ALA A 322 -2.83 18.86 -19.80
C ALA A 322 -1.51 19.50 -19.35
N LYS A 323 -1.58 20.59 -18.56
CA LYS A 323 -0.37 21.22 -17.99
C LYS A 323 0.35 20.28 -17.04
N VAL A 324 -0.38 19.56 -16.16
CA VAL A 324 0.21 18.59 -15.24
C VAL A 324 0.82 17.41 -15.99
N ALA A 325 0.20 16.93 -17.07
CA ALA A 325 0.78 15.91 -17.94
C ALA A 325 2.11 16.36 -18.58
N ALA A 326 2.21 17.62 -19.01
CA ALA A 326 3.46 18.20 -19.51
C ALA A 326 4.55 18.27 -18.42
N ILE A 327 4.17 18.60 -17.18
CA ILE A 327 5.10 18.58 -16.05
C ILE A 327 5.54 17.13 -15.73
N LYS A 328 4.62 16.16 -15.75
CA LYS A 328 4.98 14.73 -15.62
C LYS A 328 6.05 14.35 -16.64
N ALA A 329 5.88 14.71 -17.90
CA ALA A 329 6.84 14.41 -18.95
C ALA A 329 8.22 15.08 -18.69
N GLN A 330 8.24 16.28 -18.09
CA GLN A 330 9.49 16.95 -17.71
C GLN A 330 10.22 16.26 -16.56
N ILE A 331 9.51 15.72 -15.58
CA ILE A 331 10.11 14.92 -14.51
C ILE A 331 10.66 13.60 -15.08
N VAL A 332 9.87 12.89 -15.90
CA VAL A 332 10.29 11.64 -16.55
C VAL A 332 11.53 11.83 -17.41
N SER A 333 11.61 12.93 -18.18
CA SER A 333 12.77 13.26 -19.02
C SER A 333 13.97 13.81 -18.25
N GLY A 334 13.84 14.07 -16.95
CA GLY A 334 14.91 14.65 -16.12
C GLY A 334 15.12 16.16 -16.32
N LYS A 335 14.18 16.86 -16.95
CA LYS A 335 14.20 18.34 -17.01
C LYS A 335 13.89 18.97 -15.66
N ILE A 336 12.99 18.35 -14.90
CA ILE A 336 12.72 18.71 -13.50
C ILE A 336 13.36 17.63 -12.64
N THR A 337 14.38 18.03 -11.92
CA THR A 337 15.08 17.23 -10.91
C THR A 337 15.04 18.01 -9.59
N ASN A 338 15.79 17.66 -8.58
CA ASN A 338 15.95 18.43 -7.34
C ASN A 338 14.60 18.88 -6.69
N ILE A 339 13.55 18.06 -6.83
CA ILE A 339 12.28 18.29 -6.12
C ILE A 339 12.56 18.15 -4.63
N PRO A 340 12.20 19.15 -3.79
CA PRO A 340 12.47 19.11 -2.35
C PRO A 340 11.85 17.90 -1.67
N THR A 341 12.56 17.35 -0.70
CA THR A 341 12.13 16.19 0.13
C THR A 341 11.87 16.56 1.59
N ILE A 342 12.19 17.79 1.97
CA ILE A 342 12.05 18.32 3.33
C ILE A 342 11.11 19.52 3.31
N VAL A 343 10.14 19.52 4.19
CA VAL A 343 9.20 20.62 4.41
C VAL A 343 9.96 21.80 5.03
N LYS A 344 9.83 23.00 4.46
CA LYS A 344 10.41 24.25 4.96
C LYS A 344 9.51 24.94 5.97
#